data_7ae592be95136f3ea46c8d1607cb647b
#
_entry.id   7ae592be95136f3ea46c8d1607cb647b
#
_cell.length_a   1.000
_cell.length_b   1.000
_cell.length_c   1.000
_cell.angle_alpha   90.00
_cell.angle_beta   90.00
_cell.angle_gamma   90.00
#
_symmetry.space_group_name_H-M   'P 1'
#
loop_
_entity.id
_entity.type
_entity.pdbx_description
1 polymer ?
#
loop_
_entity_poly.entity_id
_entity_poly.type
_entity_poly.pdbx_seq_one_letter_code
_entity_poly.pdbx_strand_id
1 'polypeptide(L)'
;MYSSEKGVWRNTEEMATDELYYQGGVLWNGDLHWISPWNFSACFDVSNERLRPLRYTIRTPEFEEHGGDWYFGESGGHLFYIRPNEPYGMLLDFFELELERDCLRWNFKYHVDLTPLTTLYPQMIKEEYDPTFDEPCAFNIIGFLVDDKEKKTTLVISLADKIISCDFNNLTLMELADV
;
A
#
# COMPACT_ATOMS: atom_id res chain seq x y z
N MET A 1 19.50 15.41 -5.38
CA MET A 1 18.78 15.93 -4.19
C MET A 1 19.21 17.37 -3.90
N TYR A 2 18.31 18.21 -3.42
CA TYR A 2 18.62 19.60 -3.03
C TYR A 2 18.78 19.69 -1.51
N SER A 3 19.88 20.24 -1.04
CA SER A 3 20.07 20.56 0.37
C SER A 3 19.78 22.04 0.61
N SER A 4 18.72 22.34 1.34
CA SER A 4 18.34 23.71 1.70
C SER A 4 19.35 24.39 2.60
N GLU A 5 20.05 23.64 3.46
CA GLU A 5 21.10 24.17 4.34
C GLU A 5 22.35 24.60 3.56
N LYS A 6 22.67 23.88 2.49
CA LYS A 6 23.87 24.12 1.67
C LYS A 6 23.59 24.88 0.39
N GLY A 7 22.29 25.03 0.03
CA GLY A 7 21.87 25.72 -1.17
C GLY A 7 22.33 25.07 -2.49
N VAL A 8 22.63 23.77 -2.48
CA VAL A 8 23.20 23.07 -3.64
C VAL A 8 22.45 21.80 -3.99
N TRP A 9 22.44 21.49 -5.28
CA TRP A 9 22.01 20.19 -5.79
C TRP A 9 23.18 19.22 -5.74
N ARG A 10 22.95 18.03 -5.24
CA ARG A 10 23.89 16.92 -5.28
C ARG A 10 23.31 15.76 -6.05
N ASN A 11 24.15 15.08 -6.80
CA ASN A 11 23.82 13.79 -7.33
C ASN A 11 23.97 12.76 -6.19
N THR A 12 22.88 12.05 -5.84
CA THR A 12 22.97 10.91 -4.94
C THR A 12 23.53 9.77 -5.79
N GLU A 13 24.76 9.40 -5.53
CA GLU A 13 25.40 8.30 -6.23
C GLU A 13 24.63 7.01 -5.94
N GLU A 14 24.34 6.29 -7.04
CA GLU A 14 23.92 4.90 -7.15
C GLU A 14 22.47 4.54 -6.86
N MET A 15 21.98 3.85 -7.80
CA MET A 15 20.75 3.14 -8.07
C MET A 15 19.68 3.93 -8.78
N ALA A 16 19.98 4.32 -10.03
CA ALA A 16 18.92 4.36 -11.02
C ALA A 16 18.56 2.91 -11.36
N THR A 17 17.65 2.33 -10.64
CA THR A 17 16.94 1.18 -11.17
C THR A 17 15.78 1.77 -11.95
N ASP A 18 15.78 1.57 -13.25
CA ASP A 18 14.69 1.97 -14.16
C ASP A 18 13.33 1.34 -13.75
N GLU A 19 13.34 0.52 -12.72
CA GLU A 19 12.24 -0.28 -12.20
C GLU A 19 11.57 0.30 -10.94
N LEU A 20 12.08 1.40 -10.38
CA LEU A 20 11.47 2.05 -9.22
C LEU A 20 10.52 3.17 -9.64
N TYR A 21 9.26 2.97 -9.36
CA TYR A 21 8.28 4.05 -9.40
C TYR A 21 8.41 4.88 -8.12
N TYR A 22 9.00 6.07 -8.23
CA TYR A 22 9.15 7.00 -7.09
C TYR A 22 7.88 7.79 -6.76
N GLN A 23 6.71 7.28 -7.13
CA GLN A 23 5.43 7.85 -6.74
C GLN A 23 4.97 7.23 -5.44
N GLY A 24 4.31 8.01 -4.59
CA GLY A 24 3.73 7.51 -3.34
C GLY A 24 4.75 7.11 -2.26
N GLY A 25 5.88 7.79 -2.18
CA GLY A 25 6.85 7.54 -1.10
C GLY A 25 6.28 7.82 0.28
N VAL A 26 6.56 6.95 1.24
CA VAL A 26 6.06 7.01 2.61
C VAL A 26 7.21 7.28 3.57
N LEU A 27 7.06 8.29 4.43
CA LEU A 27 8.00 8.55 5.50
C LEU A 27 7.71 7.62 6.68
N TRP A 28 8.69 6.79 7.04
CA TRP A 28 8.59 5.88 8.18
C TRP A 28 9.95 5.77 8.88
N ASN A 29 9.95 5.87 10.20
CA ASN A 29 11.16 5.85 11.05
C ASN A 29 12.25 6.84 10.62
N GLY A 30 11.85 7.98 10.04
CA GLY A 30 12.77 9.02 9.59
C GLY A 30 13.34 8.84 8.19
N ASP A 31 13.05 7.72 7.53
CA ASP A 31 13.48 7.40 6.17
C ASP A 31 12.31 7.39 5.19
N LEU A 32 12.55 7.69 3.91
CA LEU A 32 11.55 7.60 2.86
C LEU A 32 11.58 6.22 2.23
N HIS A 33 10.42 5.59 2.15
CA HIS A 33 10.26 4.25 1.61
C HIS A 33 9.40 4.26 0.35
N TRP A 34 9.76 3.43 -0.62
CA TRP A 34 8.99 3.17 -1.84
C TRP A 34 8.87 1.67 -2.05
N ILE A 35 7.75 1.26 -2.60
CA ILE A 35 7.51 -0.09 -3.08
C ILE A 35 7.14 -0.03 -4.56
N SER A 36 7.65 -0.97 -5.34
CA SER A 36 7.30 -1.15 -6.74
C SER A 36 6.43 -2.39 -6.89
N PRO A 37 5.47 -2.39 -7.82
CA PRO A 37 4.70 -3.58 -8.17
C PRO A 37 5.56 -4.81 -8.51
N TRP A 38 6.79 -4.58 -8.98
CA TRP A 38 7.75 -5.61 -9.38
C TRP A 38 8.60 -6.17 -8.21
N ASN A 39 8.13 -6.07 -6.97
CA ASN A 39 8.84 -6.52 -5.76
C ASN A 39 10.20 -5.81 -5.50
N PHE A 40 10.44 -4.68 -6.14
CA PHE A 40 11.55 -3.82 -5.79
C PHE A 40 11.09 -2.78 -4.76
N SER A 41 11.87 -2.61 -3.74
CA SER A 41 11.64 -1.57 -2.75
C SER A 41 12.91 -0.81 -2.53
N ALA A 42 12.78 0.46 -2.19
CA ALA A 42 13.91 1.30 -1.85
C ALA A 42 13.61 2.11 -0.59
N CYS A 43 14.66 2.38 0.14
CA CYS A 43 14.65 3.29 1.27
C CYS A 43 15.67 4.39 1.02
N PHE A 44 15.26 5.63 1.20
CA PHE A 44 16.17 6.75 1.24
C PHE A 44 16.46 7.10 2.70
N ASP A 45 17.68 6.77 3.13
CA ASP A 45 18.23 7.15 4.43
C ASP A 45 18.45 8.67 4.43
N VAL A 46 17.56 9.38 5.08
CA VAL A 46 17.58 10.86 5.11
C VAL A 46 18.82 11.36 5.85
N SER A 47 19.27 10.65 6.89
CA SER A 47 20.41 11.08 7.72
C SER A 47 21.74 10.97 6.98
N ASN A 48 21.90 9.92 6.15
CA ASN A 48 23.11 9.67 5.37
C ASN A 48 22.99 10.12 3.90
N GLU A 49 21.84 10.64 3.49
CA GLU A 49 21.56 11.06 2.12
C GLU A 49 21.82 9.94 1.09
N ARG A 50 21.42 8.69 1.40
CA ARG A 50 21.68 7.52 0.57
C ARG A 50 20.42 6.76 0.23
N LEU A 51 20.28 6.41 -1.05
CA LEU A 51 19.28 5.46 -1.49
C LEU A 51 19.81 4.03 -1.30
N ARG A 52 19.03 3.19 -0.64
CA ARG A 52 19.35 1.79 -0.40
C ARG A 52 18.26 0.90 -1.01
N PRO A 53 18.63 -0.14 -1.77
CA PRO A 53 17.67 -1.16 -2.15
C PRO A 53 17.25 -1.91 -0.90
N LEU A 54 15.98 -2.10 -0.77
CA LEU A 54 15.44 -2.97 0.27
C LEU A 54 15.08 -4.29 -0.40
N ARG A 55 15.77 -5.34 -0.01
CA ARG A 55 15.48 -6.68 -0.48
C ARG A 55 14.30 -7.24 0.31
N TYR A 56 13.10 -6.76 0.01
CA TYR A 56 11.90 -7.37 0.53
C TYR A 56 11.44 -8.45 -0.43
N THR A 57 11.54 -9.67 -0.03
CA THR A 57 10.89 -10.74 -0.75
C THR A 57 9.50 -10.94 -0.15
N ILE A 58 8.51 -10.24 -0.66
CA ILE A 58 7.16 -10.78 -0.60
C ILE A 58 7.18 -11.93 -1.61
N ARG A 59 7.63 -13.10 -1.15
CA ARG A 59 7.64 -14.29 -1.99
C ARG A 59 6.22 -14.79 -2.11
N THR A 60 5.57 -14.44 -3.18
CA THR A 60 4.40 -15.15 -3.66
C THR A 60 4.65 -15.50 -5.12
N PRO A 61 4.67 -16.79 -5.46
CA PRO A 61 5.07 -17.28 -6.78
C PRO A 61 4.13 -16.91 -7.94
N GLU A 62 2.99 -16.29 -7.68
CA GLU A 62 1.86 -16.29 -8.61
C GLU A 62 1.41 -14.90 -9.12
N PHE A 63 2.11 -13.80 -8.77
CA PHE A 63 1.63 -12.45 -9.09
C PHE A 63 2.65 -11.58 -9.84
N GLU A 64 3.28 -12.13 -10.88
CA GLU A 64 4.21 -11.33 -11.70
C GLU A 64 3.51 -10.47 -12.79
N GLU A 65 2.21 -10.57 -13.00
CA GLU A 65 1.58 -10.02 -14.21
C GLU A 65 0.43 -9.01 -13.98
N HIS A 66 -0.01 -8.75 -12.76
CA HIS A 66 -1.16 -7.85 -12.55
C HIS A 66 -0.74 -6.60 -11.78
N GLY A 67 -0.48 -5.53 -12.53
CA GLY A 67 -0.19 -4.20 -12.00
C GLY A 67 -1.46 -3.51 -11.50
N GLY A 68 -1.94 -3.85 -10.33
CA GLY A 68 -3.03 -3.14 -9.69
C GLY A 68 -2.57 -2.02 -8.77
N ASP A 69 -3.44 -1.07 -8.50
CA ASP A 69 -3.22 -0.02 -7.53
C ASP A 69 -3.24 -0.61 -6.12
N TRP A 70 -2.04 -0.73 -5.56
CA TRP A 70 -1.79 -1.23 -4.22
C TRP A 70 -1.79 -0.08 -3.22
N TYR A 71 -2.17 -0.37 -1.99
CA TYR A 71 -1.97 0.60 -0.93
C TYR A 71 -0.63 0.38 -0.24
N PHE A 72 0.13 1.45 -0.11
CA PHE A 72 1.37 1.51 0.65
C PHE A 72 1.33 2.74 1.53
N GLY A 73 1.39 2.55 2.85
CA GLY A 73 1.22 3.66 3.78
C GLY A 73 1.66 3.35 5.21
N GLU A 74 1.89 4.42 5.97
CA GLU A 74 2.20 4.36 7.39
C GLU A 74 0.92 4.56 8.20
N SER A 75 0.78 3.80 9.29
CA SER A 75 -0.25 4.02 10.28
C SER A 75 0.15 3.48 11.65
N GLY A 76 -0.04 4.29 12.69
CA GLY A 76 0.25 3.91 14.07
C GLY A 76 1.73 3.62 14.35
N GLY A 77 2.65 4.14 13.53
CA GLY A 77 4.07 3.84 13.61
C GLY A 77 4.51 2.61 12.82
N HIS A 78 3.59 1.97 12.10
CA HIS A 78 3.80 0.77 11.32
C HIS A 78 3.69 1.06 9.82
N LEU A 79 4.47 0.38 9.00
CA LEU A 79 4.43 0.49 7.55
C LEU A 79 3.70 -0.70 6.97
N PHE A 80 2.63 -0.42 6.21
CA PHE A 80 1.75 -1.42 5.63
C PHE A 80 1.81 -1.45 4.12
N TYR A 81 1.67 -2.65 3.59
CA TYR A 81 1.42 -2.92 2.20
C TYR A 81 0.18 -3.80 2.07
N ILE A 82 -0.78 -3.35 1.27
CA ILE A 82 -2.05 -4.04 1.07
C ILE A 82 -2.17 -4.34 -0.42
N ARG A 83 -2.51 -5.57 -0.75
CA ARG A 83 -2.69 -5.99 -2.14
C ARG A 83 -3.87 -6.94 -2.29
N PRO A 84 -4.49 -7.01 -3.47
CA PRO A 84 -5.40 -8.10 -3.79
C PRO A 84 -4.68 -9.46 -3.76
N ASN A 85 -5.36 -10.49 -3.28
CA ASN A 85 -4.88 -11.88 -3.28
C ASN A 85 -5.44 -12.68 -4.46
N GLU A 86 -6.36 -12.11 -5.20
CA GLU A 86 -7.01 -12.77 -6.33
C GLU A 86 -7.27 -11.78 -7.48
N PRO A 87 -7.51 -12.29 -8.71
CA PRO A 87 -7.75 -11.44 -9.88
C PRO A 87 -8.97 -10.50 -9.74
N TYR A 88 -9.89 -10.82 -8.86
CA TYR A 88 -11.11 -10.03 -8.65
C TYR A 88 -10.95 -8.89 -7.64
N GLY A 89 -9.83 -8.82 -6.93
CA GLY A 89 -9.49 -7.72 -6.04
C GLY A 89 -10.33 -7.60 -4.76
N MET A 90 -11.24 -8.54 -4.49
CA MET A 90 -12.11 -8.49 -3.31
C MET A 90 -11.46 -9.11 -2.06
N LEU A 91 -10.50 -10.01 -2.24
CA LEU A 91 -9.68 -10.55 -1.16
C LEU A 91 -8.38 -9.76 -1.07
N LEU A 92 -8.17 -9.13 0.05
CA LEU A 92 -6.97 -8.31 0.31
C LEU A 92 -6.03 -9.00 1.28
N ASP A 93 -4.74 -9.04 0.93
CA ASP A 93 -3.65 -9.44 1.80
C ASP A 93 -3.01 -8.22 2.43
N PHE A 94 -2.85 -8.26 3.75
CA PHE A 94 -2.19 -7.23 4.54
C PHE A 94 -0.83 -7.69 5.01
N PHE A 95 0.17 -6.88 4.73
CA PHE A 95 1.55 -7.09 5.15
C PHE A 95 2.02 -5.90 5.97
N GLU A 96 2.78 -6.17 7.01
CA GLU A 96 3.47 -5.17 7.81
C GLU A 96 4.97 -5.35 7.68
N LEU A 97 5.68 -4.24 7.56
CA LEU A 97 7.14 -4.24 7.56
C LEU A 97 7.65 -4.28 8.99
N GLU A 98 8.37 -5.34 9.32
CA GLU A 98 8.94 -5.56 10.64
C GLU A 98 10.45 -5.75 10.56
N LEU A 99 11.14 -5.33 11.61
CA LEU A 99 12.57 -5.55 11.78
C LEU A 99 12.80 -6.89 12.49
N GLU A 100 13.29 -7.89 11.76
CA GLU A 100 13.68 -9.18 12.31
C GLU A 100 15.20 -9.37 12.21
N ARG A 101 15.87 -9.56 13.33
CA ARG A 101 17.32 -9.87 13.41
C ARG A 101 18.16 -9.00 12.47
N ASP A 102 17.97 -7.69 12.54
CA ASP A 102 18.64 -6.67 11.72
C ASP A 102 18.26 -6.70 10.21
N CYS A 103 17.22 -7.42 9.85
CA CYS A 103 16.66 -7.40 8.50
C CYS A 103 15.20 -6.96 8.51
N LEU A 104 14.86 -6.01 7.64
CA LEU A 104 13.47 -5.63 7.42
C LEU A 104 12.78 -6.69 6.56
N ARG A 105 11.59 -7.12 6.97
CA ARG A 105 10.80 -8.12 6.26
C ARG A 105 9.33 -7.75 6.26
N TRP A 106 8.66 -8.05 5.15
CA TRP A 106 7.21 -8.02 5.06
C TRP A 106 6.64 -9.29 5.69
N ASN A 107 5.88 -9.11 6.76
CA ASN A 107 5.18 -10.19 7.44
C ASN A 107 3.70 -10.12 7.10
N PHE A 108 3.17 -11.24 6.62
CA PHE A 108 1.74 -11.40 6.41
C PHE A 108 1.01 -11.29 7.75
N LYS A 109 -0.05 -10.48 7.77
CA LYS A 109 -0.87 -10.26 8.98
C LYS A 109 -2.22 -10.97 8.89
N TYR A 110 -3.00 -10.67 7.86
CA TYR A 110 -4.33 -11.23 7.70
C TYR A 110 -4.89 -10.99 6.30
N HIS A 111 -5.94 -11.74 5.99
CA HIS A 111 -6.78 -11.52 4.82
C HIS A 111 -8.02 -10.71 5.20
N VAL A 112 -8.50 -9.92 4.27
CA VAL A 112 -9.78 -9.23 4.37
C VAL A 112 -10.61 -9.54 3.14
N ASP A 113 -11.81 -10.07 3.35
CA ASP A 113 -12.78 -10.34 2.29
C ASP A 113 -13.77 -9.18 2.21
N LEU A 114 -13.69 -8.41 1.13
CA LEU A 114 -14.59 -7.29 0.84
C LEU A 114 -15.84 -7.71 0.07
N THR A 115 -15.96 -8.98 -0.34
CA THR A 115 -17.13 -9.50 -1.08
C THR A 115 -18.46 -9.15 -0.40
N PRO A 116 -18.61 -9.23 0.93
CA PRO A 116 -19.86 -8.86 1.58
C PRO A 116 -20.28 -7.40 1.35
N LEU A 117 -19.32 -6.50 1.10
CA LEU A 117 -19.60 -5.08 0.86
C LEU A 117 -20.31 -4.87 -0.49
N THR A 118 -20.12 -5.75 -1.45
CA THR A 118 -20.73 -5.62 -2.79
C THR A 118 -22.25 -5.69 -2.74
N THR A 119 -22.84 -6.28 -1.69
CA THR A 119 -24.29 -6.29 -1.48
C THR A 119 -24.81 -4.88 -1.12
N LEU A 120 -24.03 -4.11 -0.40
CA LEU A 120 -24.37 -2.73 0.01
C LEU A 120 -23.91 -1.70 -1.03
N TYR A 121 -22.79 -1.99 -1.67
CA TYR A 121 -22.13 -1.12 -2.65
C TYR A 121 -21.83 -1.91 -3.93
N PRO A 122 -22.87 -2.25 -4.74
CA PRO A 122 -22.68 -3.05 -5.95
C PRO A 122 -21.75 -2.36 -6.98
N GLN A 123 -21.64 -1.02 -6.92
CA GLN A 123 -20.72 -0.24 -7.75
C GLN A 123 -19.23 -0.53 -7.47
N MET A 124 -18.89 -1.31 -6.44
CA MET A 124 -17.54 -1.80 -6.20
C MET A 124 -17.04 -2.74 -7.29
N ILE A 125 -17.96 -3.30 -8.08
CA ILE A 125 -17.62 -4.17 -9.20
C ILE A 125 -18.02 -3.45 -10.48
N LYS A 126 -17.13 -3.39 -11.47
CA LYS A 126 -17.42 -2.86 -12.79
C LYS A 126 -18.41 -3.79 -13.49
N GLU A 127 -19.47 -3.25 -14.09
CA GLU A 127 -20.45 -4.02 -14.85
C GLU A 127 -19.85 -4.60 -16.16
N GLU A 128 -18.94 -3.83 -16.75
CA GLU A 128 -18.19 -4.22 -17.95
C GLU A 128 -16.70 -4.00 -17.71
N TYR A 129 -15.89 -5.03 -17.87
CA TYR A 129 -14.43 -4.94 -17.85
C TYR A 129 -13.82 -5.97 -18.82
N ASP A 130 -12.69 -5.63 -19.41
CA ASP A 130 -11.90 -6.57 -20.21
C ASP A 130 -10.88 -7.26 -19.29
N PRO A 131 -11.02 -8.57 -19.02
CA PRO A 131 -10.12 -9.27 -18.10
C PRO A 131 -8.66 -9.31 -18.58
N THR A 132 -8.39 -8.90 -19.81
CA THR A 132 -7.02 -8.83 -20.37
C THR A 132 -6.29 -7.53 -19.95
N PHE A 133 -7.05 -6.45 -19.74
CA PHE A 133 -6.49 -5.11 -19.54
C PHE A 133 -7.03 -4.40 -18.30
N ASP A 134 -8.18 -4.82 -17.78
CA ASP A 134 -8.90 -4.13 -16.72
C ASP A 134 -9.03 -4.99 -15.47
N GLU A 135 -8.99 -4.34 -14.32
CA GLU A 135 -9.40 -4.94 -13.06
C GLU A 135 -10.92 -4.84 -12.88
N PRO A 136 -11.57 -5.89 -12.37
CA PRO A 136 -13.03 -5.88 -12.16
C PRO A 136 -13.46 -4.93 -11.04
N CYS A 137 -12.52 -4.50 -10.19
CA CYS A 137 -12.81 -3.63 -9.06
C CYS A 137 -12.93 -2.17 -9.48
N ALA A 138 -13.92 -1.50 -8.94
CA ALA A 138 -14.18 -0.08 -9.14
C ALA A 138 -14.02 0.71 -7.83
N PHE A 139 -12.99 0.39 -7.06
CA PHE A 139 -12.66 1.10 -5.83
C PHE A 139 -11.16 1.23 -5.64
N ASN A 140 -10.75 2.19 -4.83
CA ASN A 140 -9.37 2.39 -4.42
C ASN A 140 -9.26 2.37 -2.90
N ILE A 141 -8.19 1.79 -2.38
CA ILE A 141 -7.83 1.92 -0.98
C ILE A 141 -7.08 3.24 -0.83
N ILE A 142 -7.65 4.18 -0.08
CA ILE A 142 -7.08 5.52 0.12
C ILE A 142 -6.54 5.74 1.53
N GLY A 143 -6.80 4.81 2.45
CA GLY A 143 -6.28 4.88 3.79
C GLY A 143 -6.41 3.57 4.54
N PHE A 144 -5.46 3.37 5.45
CA PHE A 144 -5.48 2.28 6.41
C PHE A 144 -5.05 2.83 7.77
N LEU A 145 -5.90 2.71 8.78
CA LEU A 145 -5.71 3.31 10.09
C LEU A 145 -5.66 2.21 11.15
N VAL A 146 -4.58 2.21 11.91
CA VAL A 146 -4.40 1.34 13.08
C VAL A 146 -4.36 2.20 14.32
N ASP A 147 -5.26 1.93 15.26
CA ASP A 147 -5.26 2.51 16.59
C ASP A 147 -5.00 1.41 17.62
N ASP A 148 -3.75 1.31 18.06
CA ASP A 148 -3.33 0.30 19.03
C ASP A 148 -3.99 0.47 20.40
N LYS A 149 -4.36 1.70 20.77
CA LYS A 149 -5.00 1.99 22.07
C LYS A 149 -6.42 1.47 22.12
N GLU A 150 -7.16 1.70 21.04
CA GLU A 150 -8.53 1.23 20.89
C GLU A 150 -8.61 -0.17 20.30
N LYS A 151 -7.48 -0.74 19.87
CA LYS A 151 -7.39 -1.99 19.10
C LYS A 151 -8.30 -1.96 17.88
N LYS A 152 -8.33 -0.83 17.22
CA LYS A 152 -9.20 -0.58 16.09
C LYS A 152 -8.40 -0.54 14.81
N THR A 153 -8.91 -1.23 13.79
CA THR A 153 -8.31 -1.24 12.45
C THR A 153 -9.38 -0.84 11.44
N THR A 154 -9.11 0.22 10.68
CA THR A 154 -10.09 0.80 9.75
C THR A 154 -9.48 0.93 8.37
N LEU A 155 -10.15 0.38 7.37
CA LEU A 155 -9.85 0.58 5.95
C LEU A 155 -10.70 1.72 5.41
N VAL A 156 -10.10 2.63 4.67
CA VAL A 156 -10.81 3.72 3.97
C VAL A 156 -10.76 3.46 2.48
N ILE A 157 -11.94 3.39 1.89
CA ILE A 157 -12.15 2.99 0.49
C ILE A 157 -12.84 4.16 -0.24
N SER A 158 -12.31 4.53 -1.39
CA SER A 158 -12.95 5.46 -2.31
C SER A 158 -13.71 4.67 -3.37
N LEU A 159 -15.00 4.95 -3.49
CA LEU A 159 -15.87 4.52 -4.58
C LEU A 159 -16.04 5.68 -5.58
N ALA A 160 -16.75 5.43 -6.67
CA ALA A 160 -16.96 6.46 -7.69
C ALA A 160 -17.73 7.70 -7.17
N ASP A 161 -18.62 7.50 -6.21
CA ASP A 161 -19.56 8.52 -5.70
C ASP A 161 -19.41 8.82 -4.22
N LYS A 162 -18.60 8.06 -3.48
CA LYS A 162 -18.48 8.21 -2.04
C LYS A 162 -17.19 7.63 -1.46
N ILE A 163 -16.88 8.06 -0.24
CA ILE A 163 -15.82 7.51 0.58
C ILE A 163 -16.45 6.77 1.76
N ILE A 164 -16.04 5.53 1.97
CA ILE A 164 -16.52 4.69 3.06
C ILE A 164 -15.35 4.27 3.96
N SER A 165 -15.63 4.05 5.24
CA SER A 165 -14.71 3.39 6.16
C SER A 165 -15.30 2.07 6.62
N CYS A 166 -14.43 1.04 6.72
CA CYS A 166 -14.76 -0.27 7.22
C CYS A 166 -13.89 -0.56 8.45
N ASP A 167 -14.52 -0.73 9.59
CA ASP A 167 -13.85 -1.18 10.82
C ASP A 167 -13.86 -2.71 10.87
N PHE A 168 -12.68 -3.32 10.90
CA PHE A 168 -12.55 -4.78 10.85
C PHE A 168 -12.90 -5.48 12.17
N ASN A 169 -12.86 -4.78 13.30
CA ASN A 169 -13.11 -5.43 14.59
C ASN A 169 -14.60 -5.76 14.82
N ASN A 170 -15.46 -4.93 14.25
CA ASN A 170 -16.90 -5.03 14.44
C ASN A 170 -17.69 -5.06 13.13
N LEU A 171 -16.99 -5.03 11.99
CA LEU A 171 -17.55 -4.99 10.63
C LEU A 171 -18.54 -3.83 10.45
N THR A 172 -18.29 -2.70 11.12
CA THR A 172 -19.12 -1.52 10.94
C THR A 172 -18.64 -0.69 9.76
N LEU A 173 -19.61 -0.24 8.98
CA LEU A 173 -19.40 0.63 7.83
C LEU A 173 -19.90 2.02 8.16
N MET A 174 -19.16 3.02 7.70
CA MET A 174 -19.56 4.42 7.79
C MET A 174 -19.28 5.12 6.48
N GLU A 175 -20.27 5.80 5.94
CA GLU A 175 -20.06 6.74 4.84
C GLU A 175 -19.43 8.01 5.40
N LEU A 176 -18.28 8.41 4.83
CA LEU A 176 -17.51 9.55 5.30
C LEU A 176 -17.80 10.80 4.50
N ALA A 177 -17.96 10.67 3.19
CA ALA A 177 -18.23 11.76 2.27
C ALA A 177 -18.82 11.28 0.95
N ASP A 178 -19.58 12.16 0.29
CA ASP A 178 -19.89 12.06 -1.14
C ASP A 178 -18.76 12.74 -1.94
N VAL A 179 -18.46 12.20 -3.14
CA VAL A 179 -17.37 12.67 -4.02
C VAL A 179 -17.93 13.34 -5.25
#